data_b06fa02f957c44dcb87e3a69eea55db5
#
_entry.id   b06fa02f957c44dcb87e3a69eea55db5
#
_cell.length_a   1.000
_cell.length_b   1.000
_cell.length_c   1.000
_cell.angle_alpha   90.00
_cell.angle_beta   90.00
_cell.angle_gamma   90.00
#
_symmetry.space_group_name_H-M   'P 1'
#
loop_
_entity.id
_entity.type
_entity.pdbx_description
1 polymer ?
#
loop_
_entity_poly.entity_id
_entity_poly.type
_entity_poly.pdbx_seq_one_letter_code
_entity_poly.pdbx_strand_id
1 'polypeptide(L)'
;MAHNLGKNAKSFYRSQTNLSTFKKTKKKKSALRYKVEVLTGIRPTGGLTIANYLGAVAPIVKLQDQGVFPVVFVADLHAITDNEPAAVRQYIHEVVADYIALGIDPKRAKIYLQSDIAGEVTTLTALLARLISVAELLRVPTLKDKLKRNARPETANALLLLYPVMMAADILLNRAKKVPVGEDQLAHMEVTRLLARRFNKRYGEIFPIPQALQVKSLRILSLKGEGKMGKTNPMGAIFLTDDMETVAKKIKAAETAFEGVMSEKLKSHILIAKGLAKTESEHEEVDAIIKAHKEGKPVMAQFKEVLTRIVQNFLQEFQAKRAEVIRNPSYIASILEEGAKIAKQNATETLSEVRKVLQLG
;
A
#
# COMPACT_ATOMS: atom_id res chain seq x y z
N MET A 1 18.78 -24.59 -68.99
CA MET A 1 17.38 -25.03 -68.88
C MET A 1 16.80 -24.56 -67.58
N ALA A 2 16.29 -23.36 -67.59
CA ALA A 2 15.54 -22.75 -66.46
C ALA A 2 14.16 -22.44 -67.02
N HIS A 3 13.12 -23.15 -66.53
CA HIS A 3 11.72 -22.76 -66.56
C HIS A 3 10.85 -23.93 -66.09
N ASN A 4 10.12 -23.75 -65.03
CA ASN A 4 8.96 -24.47 -64.52
C ASN A 4 9.05 -24.93 -63.06
N LEU A 5 9.20 -23.98 -62.14
CA LEU A 5 8.88 -24.21 -60.69
C LEU A 5 8.17 -23.01 -60.07
N GLY A 6 7.31 -22.35 -60.82
CA GLY A 6 6.67 -21.08 -60.38
C GLY A 6 5.16 -21.05 -60.41
N LYS A 7 4.44 -22.16 -60.60
CA LYS A 7 2.96 -22.14 -60.73
C LYS A 7 2.18 -22.94 -59.68
N ASN A 8 2.79 -23.78 -58.86
CA ASN A 8 2.05 -24.60 -57.88
C ASN A 8 2.07 -24.07 -56.44
N ALA A 9 2.82 -23.00 -56.12
CA ALA A 9 2.84 -22.40 -54.78
C ALA A 9 1.74 -21.34 -54.54
N LYS A 10 1.06 -20.86 -55.60
CA LYS A 10 -0.01 -19.87 -55.48
C LYS A 10 -1.42 -20.46 -55.32
N SER A 11 -1.59 -21.73 -55.48
CA SER A 11 -2.89 -22.42 -55.36
C SER A 11 -3.19 -22.88 -53.93
N PHE A 12 -2.18 -23.09 -53.10
CA PHE A 12 -2.38 -23.60 -51.72
C PHE A 12 -2.70 -22.51 -50.69
N TYR A 13 -2.48 -21.23 -51.02
CA TYR A 13 -2.77 -20.09 -50.12
C TYR A 13 -4.10 -19.37 -50.39
N ARG A 14 -4.93 -19.87 -51.33
CA ARG A 14 -6.17 -19.21 -51.74
C ARG A 14 -7.46 -19.84 -51.21
N SER A 15 -7.40 -20.87 -50.37
CA SER A 15 -8.60 -21.59 -49.87
C SER A 15 -8.87 -21.46 -48.35
N GLN A 16 -8.20 -20.55 -47.64
CA GLN A 16 -8.51 -20.29 -46.21
C GLN A 16 -8.56 -18.81 -45.84
N THR A 17 -9.28 -17.99 -46.60
CA THR A 17 -9.67 -16.66 -46.14
C THR A 17 -11.12 -16.36 -46.51
N ASN A 18 -12.03 -17.17 -45.93
CA ASN A 18 -13.40 -16.70 -45.72
C ASN A 18 -13.53 -16.10 -44.33
N LEU A 19 -12.88 -14.93 -44.16
CA LEU A 19 -13.02 -14.02 -43.00
C LEU A 19 -14.10 -12.98 -43.27
N SER A 20 -15.28 -13.41 -43.68
CA SER A 20 -16.41 -12.49 -43.83
C SER A 20 -17.68 -13.14 -43.32
N THR A 21 -17.80 -13.28 -42.02
CA THR A 21 -19.10 -13.29 -41.30
C THR A 21 -18.87 -13.32 -39.76
N PHE A 22 -18.02 -12.47 -39.23
CA PHE A 22 -18.21 -12.10 -37.85
C PHE A 22 -19.34 -11.05 -37.81
N LYS A 23 -20.58 -11.53 -37.70
CA LYS A 23 -21.69 -10.72 -37.24
C LYS A 23 -21.23 -10.00 -36.00
N LYS A 24 -21.11 -8.66 -36.07
CA LYS A 24 -21.00 -7.78 -34.91
C LYS A 24 -22.25 -7.98 -34.05
N THR A 25 -22.27 -9.02 -33.24
CA THR A 25 -23.14 -9.05 -32.09
C THR A 25 -22.79 -7.81 -31.28
N LYS A 26 -23.72 -6.87 -31.19
CA LYS A 26 -23.68 -5.77 -30.21
C LYS A 26 -23.55 -6.42 -28.84
N LYS A 27 -22.31 -6.72 -28.39
CA LYS A 27 -22.03 -7.08 -27.00
C LYS A 27 -22.53 -5.91 -26.19
N LYS A 28 -23.61 -6.10 -25.41
CA LYS A 28 -23.94 -5.23 -24.29
C LYS A 28 -22.60 -4.95 -23.61
N LYS A 29 -22.15 -3.69 -23.58
CA LYS A 29 -21.02 -3.25 -22.78
C LYS A 29 -21.32 -3.74 -21.36
N SER A 30 -20.69 -4.83 -20.92
CA SER A 30 -20.69 -5.17 -19.51
C SER A 30 -20.00 -3.99 -18.87
N ALA A 31 -20.72 -3.20 -18.11
CA ALA A 31 -20.13 -2.09 -17.38
C ALA A 31 -19.00 -2.69 -16.53
N LEU A 32 -17.77 -2.27 -16.80
CA LEU A 32 -16.61 -2.65 -16.01
C LEU A 32 -16.91 -2.30 -14.55
N ARG A 33 -17.24 -3.31 -13.74
CA ARG A 33 -17.66 -3.11 -12.36
C ARG A 33 -16.46 -3.13 -11.44
N TYR A 34 -16.30 -2.07 -10.66
CA TYR A 34 -15.47 -2.12 -9.46
C TYR A 34 -16.11 -3.05 -8.43
N LYS A 35 -15.30 -3.85 -7.73
CA LYS A 35 -15.75 -4.76 -6.67
C LYS A 35 -15.40 -4.21 -5.28
N VAL A 36 -14.31 -3.47 -5.19
CA VAL A 36 -13.79 -2.89 -3.95
C VAL A 36 -13.68 -1.38 -4.13
N GLU A 37 -14.32 -0.60 -3.24
CA GLU A 37 -14.25 0.87 -3.30
C GLU A 37 -12.85 1.37 -2.95
N VAL A 38 -12.27 0.86 -1.86
CA VAL A 38 -10.89 1.20 -1.41
C VAL A 38 -10.13 -0.06 -1.09
N LEU A 39 -8.97 -0.26 -1.73
CA LEU A 39 -8.02 -1.33 -1.44
C LEU A 39 -6.71 -0.74 -0.95
N THR A 40 -6.18 -1.26 0.14
CA THR A 40 -4.85 -0.89 0.65
C THR A 40 -4.08 -2.12 1.11
N GLY A 41 -2.76 -2.05 1.02
CA GLY A 41 -1.87 -3.12 1.45
C GLY A 41 -0.84 -2.65 2.46
N ILE A 42 -0.51 -3.51 3.42
CA ILE A 42 0.57 -3.29 4.37
C ILE A 42 1.53 -4.46 4.39
N ARG A 43 2.83 -4.16 4.40
CA ARG A 43 3.87 -5.19 4.53
C ARG A 43 4.14 -5.51 6.01
N PRO A 44 4.07 -6.79 6.43
CA PRO A 44 4.40 -7.22 7.79
C PRO A 44 5.94 -7.30 7.96
N THR A 45 6.59 -6.14 8.16
CA THR A 45 8.06 -6.01 8.21
C THR A 45 8.57 -5.40 9.52
N GLY A 46 7.90 -5.67 10.64
CA GLY A 46 8.25 -5.19 11.97
C GLY A 46 7.33 -4.08 12.48
N GLY A 47 7.57 -3.61 13.71
CA GLY A 47 6.72 -2.68 14.43
C GLY A 47 6.39 -1.41 13.66
N LEU A 48 5.19 -0.90 13.86
CA LEU A 48 4.74 0.36 13.27
C LEU A 48 5.26 1.56 14.07
N THR A 49 5.47 2.67 13.37
CA THR A 49 5.79 3.97 13.97
C THR A 49 4.57 4.89 13.94
N ILE A 50 4.59 5.98 14.70
CA ILE A 50 3.60 7.05 14.61
C ILE A 50 3.48 7.59 13.17
N ALA A 51 4.58 7.65 12.42
CA ALA A 51 4.54 8.06 11.02
C ALA A 51 3.74 7.08 10.14
N ASN A 52 3.82 5.77 10.40
CA ASN A 52 3.00 4.78 9.72
C ASN A 52 1.51 4.94 10.07
N TYR A 53 1.20 5.19 11.33
CA TYR A 53 -0.18 5.48 11.74
C TYR A 53 -0.74 6.70 11.03
N LEU A 54 -0.10 7.86 11.18
CA LEU A 54 -0.58 9.13 10.62
C LEU A 54 -0.61 9.15 9.08
N GLY A 55 0.38 8.48 8.45
CA GLY A 55 0.53 8.48 7.00
C GLY A 55 -0.28 7.42 6.25
N ALA A 56 -0.62 6.30 6.90
CA ALA A 56 -1.25 5.17 6.23
C ALA A 56 -2.55 4.71 6.90
N VAL A 57 -2.57 4.51 8.23
CA VAL A 57 -3.72 3.90 8.91
C VAL A 57 -4.82 4.92 9.19
N ALA A 58 -4.48 6.07 9.77
CA ALA A 58 -5.45 7.11 10.13
C ALA A 58 -6.32 7.58 8.94
N PRO A 59 -5.76 7.76 7.72
CA PRO A 59 -6.57 8.05 6.54
C PRO A 59 -7.61 6.97 6.21
N ILE A 60 -7.29 5.70 6.45
CA ILE A 60 -8.21 4.57 6.19
C ILE A 60 -9.32 4.55 7.24
N VAL A 61 -8.98 4.75 8.51
CA VAL A 61 -9.96 4.91 9.58
C VAL A 61 -10.92 6.06 9.27
N LYS A 62 -10.40 7.19 8.82
CA LYS A 62 -11.23 8.33 8.41
C LYS A 62 -12.18 8.01 7.25
N LEU A 63 -11.74 7.25 6.25
CA LEU A 63 -12.61 6.79 5.17
C LEU A 63 -13.70 5.85 5.70
N GLN A 64 -13.34 4.94 6.60
CA GLN A 64 -14.28 4.05 7.27
C GLN A 64 -15.35 4.82 8.04
N ASP A 65 -14.97 5.90 8.75
CA ASP A 65 -15.90 6.77 9.47
C ASP A 65 -16.83 7.56 8.52
N GLN A 66 -16.41 7.77 7.28
CA GLN A 66 -17.22 8.35 6.21
C GLN A 66 -18.14 7.33 5.52
N GLY A 67 -18.23 6.10 6.03
CA GLY A 67 -19.07 5.03 5.48
C GLY A 67 -18.45 4.26 4.31
N VAL A 68 -17.16 4.47 4.02
CA VAL A 68 -16.43 3.64 3.04
C VAL A 68 -16.09 2.30 3.69
N PHE A 69 -16.20 1.22 2.92
CA PHE A 69 -15.85 -0.13 3.37
C PHE A 69 -14.50 -0.55 2.77
N PRO A 70 -13.36 -0.29 3.42
CA PRO A 70 -12.05 -0.61 2.88
C PRO A 70 -11.76 -2.11 2.94
N VAL A 71 -11.00 -2.59 1.96
CA VAL A 71 -10.35 -3.89 2.00
C VAL A 71 -8.87 -3.69 2.23
N VAL A 72 -8.34 -4.32 3.26
CA VAL A 72 -6.94 -4.23 3.68
C VAL A 72 -6.28 -5.58 3.47
N PHE A 73 -5.17 -5.65 2.78
CA PHE A 73 -4.41 -6.88 2.69
C PHE A 73 -3.04 -6.77 3.35
N VAL A 74 -2.68 -7.81 4.09
CA VAL A 74 -1.34 -7.98 4.62
C VAL A 74 -0.49 -8.54 3.48
N ALA A 75 0.43 -7.72 2.99
CA ALA A 75 1.23 -7.99 1.80
C ALA A 75 2.46 -8.86 2.14
N ASP A 76 2.21 -10.08 2.57
CA ASP A 76 3.24 -11.04 2.99
C ASP A 76 4.09 -11.54 1.81
N LEU A 77 3.50 -11.79 0.63
CA LEU A 77 4.25 -12.12 -0.58
C LEU A 77 5.13 -10.95 -1.04
N HIS A 78 4.67 -9.71 -0.89
CA HIS A 78 5.52 -8.55 -1.13
C HIS A 78 6.63 -8.42 -0.08
N ALA A 79 6.36 -8.84 1.15
CA ALA A 79 7.35 -8.74 2.22
C ALA A 79 8.54 -9.68 2.01
N ILE A 80 8.31 -10.90 1.51
CA ILE A 80 9.39 -11.86 1.21
C ILE A 80 10.29 -11.45 0.03
N THR A 81 9.97 -10.37 -0.68
CA THR A 81 10.84 -9.83 -1.73
C THR A 81 12.22 -9.45 -1.21
N ASP A 82 12.27 -8.94 0.01
CA ASP A 82 13.48 -8.42 0.67
C ASP A 82 13.57 -8.75 2.18
N ASN A 83 12.78 -9.73 2.65
CA ASN A 83 12.83 -10.24 4.02
C ASN A 83 12.68 -11.76 4.03
N GLU A 84 13.28 -12.40 5.04
CA GLU A 84 13.14 -13.84 5.24
C GLU A 84 11.69 -14.23 5.60
N PRO A 85 11.14 -15.32 5.02
CA PRO A 85 9.76 -15.74 5.26
C PRO A 85 9.42 -15.97 6.75
N ALA A 86 10.38 -16.47 7.53
CA ALA A 86 10.19 -16.68 8.97
C ALA A 86 9.94 -15.36 9.72
N ALA A 87 10.70 -14.31 9.38
CA ALA A 87 10.53 -12.99 9.96
C ALA A 87 9.18 -12.37 9.54
N VAL A 88 8.79 -12.54 8.27
CA VAL A 88 7.48 -12.07 7.78
C VAL A 88 6.34 -12.72 8.55
N ARG A 89 6.38 -14.05 8.73
CA ARG A 89 5.36 -14.80 9.48
C ARG A 89 5.17 -14.26 10.90
N GLN A 90 6.26 -13.95 11.59
CA GLN A 90 6.21 -13.43 12.95
C GLN A 90 5.38 -12.13 13.05
N TYR A 91 5.49 -11.25 12.06
CA TYR A 91 4.85 -9.94 12.11
C TYR A 91 3.41 -9.91 11.57
N ILE A 92 2.89 -11.00 10.99
CA ILE A 92 1.52 -11.03 10.45
C ILE A 92 0.49 -10.73 11.54
N HIS A 93 0.51 -11.50 12.63
CA HIS A 93 -0.43 -11.34 13.73
C HIS A 93 -0.30 -9.98 14.41
N GLU A 94 0.94 -9.50 14.57
CA GLU A 94 1.21 -8.20 15.17
C GLU A 94 0.62 -7.05 14.35
N VAL A 95 0.84 -7.05 13.03
CA VAL A 95 0.34 -5.97 12.16
C VAL A 95 -1.19 -5.96 12.06
N VAL A 96 -1.84 -7.12 12.12
CA VAL A 96 -3.30 -7.20 12.16
C VAL A 96 -3.83 -6.65 13.48
N ALA A 97 -3.21 -7.02 14.61
CA ALA A 97 -3.58 -6.49 15.92
C ALA A 97 -3.34 -4.98 16.00
N ASP A 98 -2.23 -4.49 15.45
CA ASP A 98 -1.93 -3.07 15.37
C ASP A 98 -3.03 -2.31 14.59
N TYR A 99 -3.48 -2.84 13.46
CA TYR A 99 -4.50 -2.20 12.63
C TYR A 99 -5.85 -2.11 13.33
N ILE A 100 -6.26 -3.20 14.00
CA ILE A 100 -7.49 -3.22 14.79
C ILE A 100 -7.40 -2.23 15.97
N ALA A 101 -6.29 -2.26 16.70
CA ALA A 101 -6.07 -1.34 17.83
C ALA A 101 -6.01 0.14 17.42
N LEU A 102 -5.56 0.42 16.20
CA LEU A 102 -5.52 1.76 15.60
C LEU A 102 -6.87 2.23 15.05
N GLY A 103 -7.91 1.40 15.09
CA GLY A 103 -9.27 1.78 14.75
C GLY A 103 -9.83 1.21 13.45
N ILE A 104 -9.12 0.29 12.78
CA ILE A 104 -9.72 -0.48 11.68
C ILE A 104 -10.73 -1.45 12.30
N ASP A 105 -12.02 -1.21 12.07
CA ASP A 105 -13.12 -2.03 12.54
C ASP A 105 -13.39 -3.19 11.56
N PRO A 106 -13.16 -4.46 11.94
CA PRO A 106 -13.39 -5.62 11.07
C PRO A 106 -14.85 -5.79 10.62
N LYS A 107 -15.80 -5.15 11.30
CA LYS A 107 -17.21 -5.12 10.88
C LYS A 107 -17.43 -4.15 9.72
N ARG A 108 -16.59 -3.13 9.58
CA ARG A 108 -16.64 -2.08 8.56
C ARG A 108 -15.47 -2.10 7.57
N ALA A 109 -14.58 -3.10 7.71
CA ALA A 109 -13.46 -3.36 6.82
C ALA A 109 -13.27 -4.86 6.65
N LYS A 110 -12.55 -5.29 5.61
CA LYS A 110 -12.09 -6.68 5.51
C LYS A 110 -10.58 -6.72 5.46
N ILE A 111 -10.01 -7.63 6.25
CA ILE A 111 -8.56 -7.83 6.34
C ILE A 111 -8.25 -9.26 5.91
N TYR A 112 -7.30 -9.47 4.98
CA TYR A 112 -6.87 -10.79 4.52
C TYR A 112 -5.37 -10.84 4.28
N LEU A 113 -4.79 -12.04 4.18
CA LEU A 113 -3.39 -12.23 3.77
C LEU A 113 -3.29 -12.31 2.25
N GLN A 114 -2.33 -11.65 1.66
CA GLN A 114 -2.08 -11.75 0.21
C GLN A 114 -1.85 -13.22 -0.20
N SER A 115 -1.21 -14.00 0.66
CA SER A 115 -0.99 -15.44 0.45
C SER A 115 -2.27 -16.27 0.41
N ASP A 116 -3.41 -15.80 0.95
CA ASP A 116 -4.70 -16.50 0.85
C ASP A 116 -5.17 -16.63 -0.61
N ILE A 117 -4.70 -15.74 -1.47
CA ILE A 117 -4.99 -15.71 -2.91
C ILE A 117 -3.71 -15.82 -3.75
N ALA A 118 -2.66 -16.47 -3.22
CA ALA A 118 -1.35 -16.57 -3.86
C ALA A 118 -1.43 -17.13 -5.29
N GLY A 119 -2.25 -18.15 -5.52
CA GLY A 119 -2.43 -18.77 -6.84
C GLY A 119 -2.96 -17.79 -7.88
N GLU A 120 -3.95 -16.98 -7.52
CA GLU A 120 -4.53 -15.97 -8.39
C GLU A 120 -3.57 -14.81 -8.63
N VAL A 121 -2.91 -14.33 -7.57
CA VAL A 121 -1.92 -13.22 -7.65
C VAL A 121 -0.75 -13.62 -8.55
N THR A 122 -0.15 -14.79 -8.33
CA THR A 122 1.00 -15.24 -9.12
C THR A 122 0.62 -15.51 -10.56
N THR A 123 -0.54 -16.12 -10.79
CA THR A 123 -1.05 -16.37 -12.16
C THR A 123 -1.27 -15.04 -12.90
N LEU A 124 -1.98 -14.09 -12.29
CA LEU A 124 -2.21 -12.81 -12.95
C LEU A 124 -0.91 -12.01 -13.13
N THR A 125 0.00 -12.06 -12.17
CA THR A 125 1.34 -11.46 -12.29
C THR A 125 2.07 -11.97 -13.52
N ALA A 126 2.12 -13.30 -13.73
CA ALA A 126 2.76 -13.90 -14.89
C ALA A 126 2.10 -13.45 -16.22
N LEU A 127 0.76 -13.41 -16.27
CA LEU A 127 0.02 -12.96 -17.44
C LEU A 127 0.24 -11.47 -17.75
N LEU A 128 0.28 -10.62 -16.73
CA LEU A 128 0.52 -9.18 -16.87
C LEU A 128 1.98 -8.87 -17.20
N ALA A 129 2.95 -9.63 -16.67
CA ALA A 129 4.37 -9.45 -16.94
C ALA A 129 4.69 -9.53 -18.45
N ARG A 130 3.91 -10.29 -19.21
CA ARG A 130 3.99 -10.36 -20.68
C ARG A 130 3.69 -9.00 -21.36
N LEU A 131 3.01 -8.09 -20.68
CA LEU A 131 2.55 -6.82 -21.25
C LEU A 131 3.45 -5.63 -20.93
N ILE A 132 4.56 -5.87 -20.24
CA ILE A 132 5.52 -4.83 -19.85
C ILE A 132 6.94 -5.33 -20.08
N SER A 133 7.82 -4.48 -20.56
CA SER A 133 9.23 -4.83 -20.76
C SER A 133 10.05 -4.61 -19.49
N VAL A 134 11.18 -5.31 -19.37
CA VAL A 134 12.16 -5.08 -18.30
C VAL A 134 12.64 -3.62 -18.29
N ALA A 135 12.85 -3.04 -19.47
CA ALA A 135 13.27 -1.64 -19.58
C ALA A 135 12.23 -0.65 -19.02
N GLU A 136 10.93 -0.95 -19.16
CA GLU A 136 9.86 -0.13 -18.56
C GLU A 136 9.82 -0.29 -17.04
N LEU A 137 10.00 -1.50 -16.52
CA LEU A 137 10.07 -1.75 -15.07
C LEU A 137 11.27 -1.02 -14.44
N LEU A 138 12.43 -1.04 -15.07
CA LEU A 138 13.62 -0.35 -14.59
C LEU A 138 13.50 1.19 -14.58
N ARG A 139 12.47 1.75 -15.21
CA ARG A 139 12.14 3.19 -15.12
C ARG A 139 11.32 3.54 -13.87
N VAL A 140 10.78 2.57 -13.15
CA VAL A 140 10.04 2.81 -11.90
C VAL A 140 11.02 3.30 -10.82
N PRO A 141 10.87 4.54 -10.30
CA PRO A 141 11.87 5.14 -9.41
C PRO A 141 12.19 4.30 -8.18
N THR A 142 11.17 3.82 -7.49
CA THR A 142 11.32 3.01 -6.27
C THR A 142 11.97 1.66 -6.54
N LEU A 143 11.72 1.04 -7.69
CA LEU A 143 12.44 -0.18 -8.11
C LEU A 143 13.90 0.14 -8.37
N LYS A 144 14.17 1.21 -9.12
CA LYS A 144 15.55 1.67 -9.40
C LYS A 144 16.34 1.92 -8.11
N ASP A 145 15.72 2.55 -7.12
CA ASP A 145 16.36 2.83 -5.82
C ASP A 145 16.62 1.56 -5.01
N LYS A 146 15.70 0.59 -5.04
CA LYS A 146 15.90 -0.71 -4.40
C LYS A 146 17.03 -1.50 -5.07
N LEU A 147 17.10 -1.50 -6.40
CA LEU A 147 18.17 -2.16 -7.14
C LEU A 147 19.52 -1.56 -6.85
N LYS A 148 19.63 -0.22 -6.73
CA LYS A 148 20.88 0.46 -6.37
C LYS A 148 21.42 0.07 -4.99
N ARG A 149 20.52 -0.17 -4.02
CA ARG A 149 20.91 -0.61 -2.66
C ARG A 149 21.53 -2.00 -2.65
N ASN A 150 21.23 -2.84 -3.63
CA ASN A 150 21.75 -4.20 -3.77
C ASN A 150 23.04 -4.26 -4.59
N ALA A 151 23.80 -3.17 -4.70
CA ALA A 151 25.10 -3.01 -5.35
C ALA A 151 25.15 -3.32 -6.86
N ARG A 152 24.42 -4.30 -7.36
CA ARG A 152 24.34 -4.66 -8.79
C ARG A 152 22.91 -5.11 -9.13
N PRO A 153 22.25 -4.51 -10.13
CA PRO A 153 20.93 -4.93 -10.58
C PRO A 153 20.82 -6.41 -10.95
N GLU A 154 21.93 -6.97 -11.49
CA GLU A 154 22.02 -8.35 -11.95
C GLU A 154 22.00 -9.37 -10.79
N THR A 155 22.34 -8.95 -9.59
CA THR A 155 22.33 -9.82 -8.40
C THR A 155 21.02 -9.75 -7.60
N ALA A 156 20.11 -8.87 -8.00
CA ALA A 156 18.80 -8.77 -7.37
C ALA A 156 17.94 -10.00 -7.72
N ASN A 157 17.15 -10.48 -6.76
CA ASN A 157 16.25 -11.57 -7.04
C ASN A 157 15.14 -11.16 -8.02
N ALA A 158 14.65 -12.12 -8.83
CA ALA A 158 13.65 -11.86 -9.86
C ALA A 158 12.32 -11.31 -9.30
N LEU A 159 11.96 -11.68 -8.07
CA LEU A 159 10.75 -11.19 -7.41
C LEU A 159 10.83 -9.67 -7.17
N LEU A 160 12.04 -9.15 -6.87
CA LEU A 160 12.27 -7.72 -6.74
C LEU A 160 12.03 -6.97 -8.07
N LEU A 161 12.30 -7.59 -9.22
CA LEU A 161 11.98 -6.99 -10.51
C LEU A 161 10.46 -7.01 -10.78
N LEU A 162 9.79 -8.09 -10.38
CA LEU A 162 8.38 -8.32 -10.69
C LEU A 162 7.39 -7.68 -9.69
N TYR A 163 7.85 -7.19 -8.52
CA TYR A 163 6.91 -6.69 -7.52
C TYR A 163 5.97 -5.56 -7.99
N PRO A 164 6.34 -4.66 -8.94
CA PRO A 164 5.38 -3.68 -9.44
C PRO A 164 4.24 -4.31 -10.24
N VAL A 165 4.52 -5.43 -10.92
CA VAL A 165 3.51 -6.20 -11.66
C VAL A 165 2.63 -6.98 -10.69
N MET A 166 3.21 -7.53 -9.62
CA MET A 166 2.47 -8.22 -8.56
C MET A 166 1.54 -7.24 -7.82
N MET A 167 1.98 -6.02 -7.52
CA MET A 167 1.09 -4.99 -6.97
C MET A 167 -0.06 -4.64 -7.93
N ALA A 168 0.21 -4.61 -9.24
CA ALA A 168 -0.85 -4.43 -10.22
C ALA A 168 -1.84 -5.60 -10.20
N ALA A 169 -1.37 -6.84 -10.04
CA ALA A 169 -2.22 -8.03 -9.92
C ALA A 169 -3.14 -7.95 -8.69
N ASP A 170 -2.62 -7.56 -7.51
CA ASP A 170 -3.41 -7.37 -6.29
C ASP A 170 -4.58 -6.41 -6.51
N ILE A 171 -4.29 -5.27 -7.12
CA ILE A 171 -5.28 -4.21 -7.38
C ILE A 171 -6.32 -4.65 -8.41
N LEU A 172 -5.88 -5.30 -9.49
CA LEU A 172 -6.74 -5.67 -10.61
C LEU A 172 -7.58 -6.91 -10.31
N LEU A 173 -7.09 -7.89 -9.53
CA LEU A 173 -7.89 -9.03 -9.05
C LEU A 173 -9.08 -8.56 -8.21
N ASN A 174 -8.84 -7.60 -7.33
CA ASN A 174 -9.87 -7.00 -6.51
C ASN A 174 -10.76 -5.99 -7.26
N ARG A 175 -10.45 -5.66 -8.52
CA ARG A 175 -11.12 -4.59 -9.28
C ARG A 175 -11.33 -3.35 -8.43
N ALA A 176 -10.26 -2.94 -7.74
CA ALA A 176 -10.28 -1.83 -6.81
C ALA A 176 -10.52 -0.52 -7.54
N LYS A 177 -11.40 0.34 -6.99
CA LYS A 177 -11.69 1.65 -7.54
C LYS A 177 -10.65 2.67 -7.13
N LYS A 178 -10.32 2.72 -5.85
CA LYS A 178 -9.37 3.65 -5.26
C LYS A 178 -8.31 2.92 -4.45
N VAL A 179 -7.08 3.38 -4.57
CA VAL A 179 -5.94 2.85 -3.81
C VAL A 179 -5.26 4.03 -3.11
N PRO A 180 -5.34 4.12 -1.77
CA PRO A 180 -4.61 5.12 -1.00
C PRO A 180 -3.10 4.91 -1.16
N VAL A 181 -2.41 5.92 -1.66
CA VAL A 181 -0.97 5.83 -1.94
C VAL A 181 -0.25 7.13 -1.58
N GLY A 182 0.97 7.02 -1.05
CA GLY A 182 1.91 8.12 -0.97
C GLY A 182 2.48 8.48 -2.34
N GLU A 183 3.14 9.63 -2.44
CA GLU A 183 3.74 10.12 -3.69
C GLU A 183 4.73 9.12 -4.32
N ASP A 184 5.52 8.43 -3.49
CA ASP A 184 6.49 7.43 -3.92
C ASP A 184 5.84 6.20 -4.58
N GLN A 185 4.56 5.97 -4.33
CA GLN A 185 3.79 4.85 -4.91
C GLN A 185 3.01 5.23 -6.17
N LEU A 186 2.98 6.49 -6.57
CA LEU A 186 2.25 6.93 -7.76
C LEU A 186 2.76 6.25 -9.04
N ALA A 187 4.07 6.02 -9.15
CA ALA A 187 4.66 5.31 -10.28
C ALA A 187 4.13 3.87 -10.41
N HIS A 188 3.89 3.18 -9.29
CA HIS A 188 3.27 1.84 -9.32
C HIS A 188 1.82 1.88 -9.76
N MET A 189 1.08 2.92 -9.38
CA MET A 189 -0.29 3.13 -9.87
C MET A 189 -0.31 3.36 -11.38
N GLU A 190 0.68 4.07 -11.95
CA GLU A 190 0.79 4.21 -13.40
C GLU A 190 1.13 2.89 -14.09
N VAL A 191 2.01 2.06 -13.51
CA VAL A 191 2.25 0.69 -14.01
C VAL A 191 0.95 -0.12 -14.01
N THR A 192 0.18 -0.07 -12.92
CA THR A 192 -1.10 -0.77 -12.81
C THR A 192 -2.09 -0.31 -13.90
N ARG A 193 -2.23 0.99 -14.10
CA ARG A 193 -3.09 1.56 -15.15
C ARG A 193 -2.63 1.20 -16.55
N LEU A 194 -1.33 1.24 -16.79
CA LEU A 194 -0.72 0.84 -18.06
C LEU A 194 -1.05 -0.61 -18.39
N LEU A 195 -0.84 -1.52 -17.43
CA LEU A 195 -1.13 -2.95 -17.59
C LEU A 195 -2.61 -3.21 -17.83
N ALA A 196 -3.50 -2.56 -17.07
CA ALA A 196 -4.94 -2.67 -17.27
C ALA A 196 -5.35 -2.20 -18.68
N ARG A 197 -4.86 -1.03 -19.16
CA ARG A 197 -5.16 -0.52 -20.51
C ARG A 197 -4.61 -1.45 -21.60
N ARG A 198 -3.36 -1.95 -21.45
CA ARG A 198 -2.74 -2.86 -22.42
C ARG A 198 -3.50 -4.18 -22.51
N PHE A 199 -3.88 -4.74 -21.38
CA PHE A 199 -4.68 -5.94 -21.32
C PHE A 199 -6.03 -5.73 -22.00
N ASN A 200 -6.77 -4.71 -21.59
CA ASN A 200 -8.09 -4.40 -22.12
C ASN A 200 -8.06 -4.16 -23.64
N LYS A 201 -7.08 -3.42 -24.14
CA LYS A 201 -6.91 -3.16 -25.58
C LYS A 201 -6.65 -4.43 -26.38
N ARG A 202 -5.86 -5.36 -25.80
CA ARG A 202 -5.38 -6.52 -26.53
C ARG A 202 -6.34 -7.71 -26.47
N TYR A 203 -7.00 -7.92 -25.33
CA TYR A 203 -7.76 -9.15 -25.08
C TYR A 203 -9.25 -8.89 -24.78
N GLY A 204 -9.64 -7.68 -24.46
CA GLY A 204 -11.02 -7.30 -24.12
C GLY A 204 -11.14 -6.60 -22.78
N GLU A 205 -12.19 -5.83 -22.59
CA GLU A 205 -12.43 -4.98 -21.41
C GLU A 205 -12.76 -5.84 -20.17
N ILE A 206 -11.77 -6.11 -19.34
CA ILE A 206 -11.86 -6.88 -18.09
C ILE A 206 -11.57 -6.00 -16.87
N PHE A 207 -10.54 -5.15 -16.94
CA PHE A 207 -10.08 -4.39 -15.80
C PHE A 207 -10.60 -2.95 -15.81
N PRO A 208 -11.38 -2.51 -14.80
CA PRO A 208 -11.61 -1.11 -14.59
C PRO A 208 -10.29 -0.41 -14.23
N ILE A 209 -10.15 0.87 -14.60
CA ILE A 209 -8.90 1.61 -14.38
C ILE A 209 -8.90 2.18 -12.96
N PRO A 210 -7.99 1.73 -12.07
CA PRO A 210 -7.98 2.19 -10.68
C PRO A 210 -7.48 3.63 -10.56
N GLN A 211 -7.98 4.31 -9.54
CA GLN A 211 -7.59 5.68 -9.20
C GLN A 211 -6.66 5.66 -7.98
N ALA A 212 -5.58 6.43 -8.05
CA ALA A 212 -4.80 6.75 -6.86
C ALA A 212 -5.62 7.71 -5.99
N LEU A 213 -5.87 7.33 -4.75
CA LEU A 213 -6.33 8.26 -3.75
C LEU A 213 -5.06 8.82 -3.08
N GLN A 214 -4.69 10.03 -3.51
CA GLN A 214 -3.57 10.71 -2.87
C GLN A 214 -3.98 11.03 -1.42
N VAL A 215 -3.49 10.24 -0.51
CA VAL A 215 -3.47 10.60 0.89
C VAL A 215 -2.41 11.70 0.99
N LYS A 216 -2.77 12.90 1.47
CA LYS A 216 -1.75 13.89 1.82
C LYS A 216 -0.77 13.19 2.73
N SER A 217 0.33 12.76 2.14
CA SER A 217 1.39 12.07 2.85
C SER A 217 1.92 13.08 3.87
N LEU A 218 1.49 12.92 5.11
CA LEU A 218 2.07 13.63 6.22
C LEU A 218 3.54 13.18 6.27
N ARG A 219 4.43 14.01 5.74
CA ARG A 219 5.86 13.72 5.78
C ARG A 219 6.35 13.95 7.19
N ILE A 220 6.20 12.93 8.02
CA ILE A 220 6.74 12.94 9.37
C ILE A 220 8.25 12.72 9.29
N LEU A 221 9.00 13.70 9.76
CA LEU A 221 10.45 13.66 9.80
C LEU A 221 10.94 12.92 11.04
N SER A 222 12.15 12.37 10.95
CA SER A 222 12.85 11.82 12.10
C SER A 222 12.98 12.87 13.21
N LEU A 223 12.77 12.47 14.47
CA LEU A 223 12.94 13.36 15.62
C LEU A 223 14.37 13.88 15.73
N LYS A 224 15.34 13.06 15.31
CA LYS A 224 16.76 13.38 15.35
C LYS A 224 17.44 12.89 14.08
N GLY A 225 18.35 13.68 13.50
CA GLY A 225 19.01 13.38 12.24
C GLY A 225 18.13 13.64 11.02
N GLU A 226 18.58 13.29 9.85
CA GLU A 226 17.92 13.61 8.59
C GLU A 226 16.90 12.56 8.15
N GLY A 227 16.03 12.94 7.23
CA GLY A 227 15.10 12.05 6.54
C GLY A 227 13.75 11.87 7.23
N LYS A 228 12.97 10.93 6.69
CA LYS A 228 11.65 10.57 7.24
C LYS A 228 11.82 9.72 8.50
N MET A 229 10.85 9.85 9.43
CA MET A 229 10.73 8.91 10.55
C MET A 229 10.55 7.49 10.02
N GLY A 230 11.43 6.59 10.41
CA GLY A 230 11.42 5.21 9.93
C GLY A 230 12.28 4.29 10.77
N LYS A 231 12.14 2.99 10.55
CA LYS A 231 12.76 1.90 11.32
C LYS A 231 14.29 1.90 11.26
N THR A 232 14.88 2.47 10.23
CA THR A 232 16.34 2.56 10.03
C THR A 232 17.05 3.52 10.98
N ASN A 233 16.29 4.44 11.60
CA ASN A 233 16.79 5.33 12.66
C ASN A 233 15.90 5.21 13.90
N PRO A 234 16.11 4.18 14.76
CA PRO A 234 15.24 3.94 15.91
C PRO A 234 15.21 5.08 16.93
N MET A 235 16.31 5.81 17.09
CA MET A 235 16.37 6.97 18.00
C MET A 235 15.62 8.19 17.47
N GLY A 236 15.43 8.26 16.16
CA GLY A 236 14.65 9.30 15.50
C GLY A 236 13.20 8.92 15.24
N ALA A 237 12.76 7.73 15.64
CA ALA A 237 11.42 7.23 15.42
C ALA A 237 10.72 6.87 16.73
N ILE A 238 9.42 7.18 16.83
CA ILE A 238 8.56 6.70 17.91
C ILE A 238 7.82 5.48 17.38
N PHE A 239 8.12 4.31 17.95
CA PHE A 239 7.39 3.08 17.66
C PHE A 239 6.11 3.02 18.50
N LEU A 240 5.08 2.42 17.96
CA LEU A 240 3.82 2.27 18.70
C LEU A 240 3.95 1.35 19.92
N THR A 241 5.03 0.57 19.97
CA THR A 241 5.38 -0.34 21.07
C THR A 241 6.42 0.23 22.04
N ASP A 242 6.88 1.48 21.82
CA ASP A 242 7.79 2.13 22.77
C ASP A 242 7.11 2.31 24.13
N ASP A 243 7.85 2.08 25.22
CA ASP A 243 7.39 2.41 26.55
C ASP A 243 7.36 3.94 26.77
N MET A 244 6.64 4.38 27.79
CA MET A 244 6.41 5.80 28.05
C MET A 244 7.68 6.56 28.40
N GLU A 245 8.65 5.91 29.05
CA GLU A 245 9.94 6.52 29.39
C GLU A 245 10.80 6.72 28.12
N THR A 246 10.85 5.71 27.26
CA THR A 246 11.52 5.76 25.95
C THR A 246 10.96 6.89 25.09
N VAL A 247 9.63 7.02 25.04
CA VAL A 247 8.95 8.12 24.32
C VAL A 247 9.38 9.49 24.85
N ALA A 248 9.35 9.68 26.17
CA ALA A 248 9.74 10.94 26.80
C ALA A 248 11.22 11.27 26.50
N LYS A 249 12.13 10.28 26.57
CA LYS A 249 13.56 10.44 26.24
C LYS A 249 13.75 10.85 24.78
N LYS A 250 13.06 10.19 23.85
CA LYS A 250 13.15 10.49 22.41
C LYS A 250 12.64 11.89 22.09
N ILE A 251 11.50 12.32 22.65
CA ILE A 251 10.95 13.66 22.42
C ILE A 251 11.81 14.72 23.08
N LYS A 252 12.31 14.49 24.30
CA LYS A 252 13.25 15.41 24.97
C LYS A 252 14.49 15.66 24.12
N ALA A 253 15.05 14.61 23.50
CA ALA A 253 16.23 14.67 22.64
C ALA A 253 15.94 15.14 21.20
N ALA A 254 14.66 15.36 20.84
CA ALA A 254 14.26 15.77 19.50
C ALA A 254 14.81 17.16 19.14
N GLU A 255 15.22 17.29 17.88
CA GLU A 255 15.63 18.57 17.32
C GLU A 255 14.39 19.48 17.18
N THR A 256 14.53 20.76 17.56
CA THR A 256 13.47 21.77 17.46
C THR A 256 13.91 22.91 16.55
N ALA A 257 13.50 24.11 16.87
CA ALA A 257 13.87 25.33 16.15
C ALA A 257 14.24 26.43 17.13
N PHE A 258 15.04 27.39 16.67
CA PHE A 258 15.24 28.63 17.38
C PHE A 258 13.95 29.44 17.44
N GLU A 259 13.84 30.35 18.41
CA GLU A 259 12.68 31.20 18.66
C GLU A 259 12.23 31.92 17.37
N GLY A 260 10.94 31.86 17.08
CA GLY A 260 10.35 32.43 15.87
C GLY A 260 10.58 31.67 14.56
N VAL A 261 11.45 30.66 14.53
CA VAL A 261 11.79 29.92 13.31
C VAL A 261 10.92 28.68 13.17
N MET A 262 10.16 28.60 12.10
CA MET A 262 9.35 27.43 11.76
C MET A 262 10.15 26.42 10.91
N SER A 263 11.08 25.69 11.56
CA SER A 263 11.85 24.65 10.87
C SER A 263 10.96 23.51 10.37
N GLU A 264 11.42 22.77 9.35
CA GLU A 264 10.68 21.58 8.85
C GLU A 264 10.52 20.49 9.92
N LYS A 265 11.49 20.37 10.83
CA LYS A 265 11.40 19.49 12.00
C LYS A 265 10.26 19.89 12.93
N LEU A 266 10.22 21.16 13.31
CA LEU A 266 9.16 21.68 14.16
C LEU A 266 7.78 21.52 13.51
N LYS A 267 7.66 21.81 12.20
CA LYS A 267 6.41 21.58 11.46
C LYS A 267 6.00 20.10 11.53
N SER A 268 6.95 19.19 11.40
CA SER A 268 6.69 17.75 11.51
C SER A 268 6.23 17.35 12.92
N HIS A 269 6.83 17.88 13.98
CA HIS A 269 6.40 17.60 15.35
C HIS A 269 5.01 18.18 15.64
N ILE A 270 4.69 19.34 15.09
CA ILE A 270 3.33 19.91 15.15
C ILE A 270 2.32 19.00 14.46
N LEU A 271 2.67 18.41 13.30
CA LEU A 271 1.81 17.45 12.64
C LEU A 271 1.56 16.20 13.51
N ILE A 272 2.57 15.72 14.24
CA ILE A 272 2.40 14.63 15.20
C ILE A 272 1.44 15.06 16.31
N ALA A 273 1.70 16.21 16.98
CA ALA A 273 0.86 16.68 18.06
C ALA A 273 -0.60 16.82 17.62
N LYS A 274 -0.85 17.55 16.53
CA LYS A 274 -2.21 17.76 16.00
C LYS A 274 -2.88 16.49 15.47
N GLY A 275 -2.11 15.58 14.90
CA GLY A 275 -2.63 14.32 14.37
C GLY A 275 -3.00 13.29 15.44
N LEU A 276 -2.47 13.45 16.65
CA LEU A 276 -2.74 12.58 17.80
C LEU A 276 -3.62 13.21 18.87
N ALA A 277 -3.74 14.55 18.89
CA ALA A 277 -4.64 15.26 19.80
C ALA A 277 -6.09 14.83 19.58
N LYS A 278 -6.81 14.57 20.66
CA LYS A 278 -8.18 14.04 20.66
C LYS A 278 -9.22 15.06 21.09
N THR A 279 -8.82 16.02 21.91
CA THR A 279 -9.71 17.02 22.48
C THR A 279 -9.45 18.40 21.86
N GLU A 280 -10.48 19.23 21.84
CA GLU A 280 -10.35 20.64 21.42
C GLU A 280 -9.32 21.37 22.25
N SER A 281 -9.32 21.14 23.58
CA SER A 281 -8.34 21.73 24.51
C SER A 281 -6.89 21.37 24.16
N GLU A 282 -6.60 20.14 23.74
CA GLU A 282 -5.25 19.75 23.28
C GLU A 282 -4.87 20.47 21.99
N HIS A 283 -5.81 20.65 21.06
CA HIS A 283 -5.58 21.42 19.83
C HIS A 283 -5.31 22.90 20.12
N GLU A 284 -6.13 23.50 20.98
CA GLU A 284 -5.97 24.90 21.40
C GLU A 284 -4.63 25.14 22.11
N GLU A 285 -4.22 24.23 23.01
CA GLU A 285 -2.94 24.29 23.71
C GLU A 285 -1.76 24.26 22.73
N VAL A 286 -1.78 23.32 21.77
CA VAL A 286 -0.75 23.26 20.71
C VAL A 286 -0.73 24.54 19.89
N ASP A 287 -1.90 25.07 19.50
CA ASP A 287 -1.98 26.30 18.70
C ASP A 287 -1.50 27.53 19.46
N ALA A 288 -1.80 27.64 20.76
CA ALA A 288 -1.31 28.73 21.63
C ALA A 288 0.22 28.73 21.73
N ILE A 289 0.83 27.53 21.90
CA ILE A 289 2.30 27.39 21.94
C ILE A 289 2.92 27.76 20.60
N ILE A 290 2.33 27.34 19.49
CA ILE A 290 2.83 27.68 18.15
C ILE A 290 2.74 29.18 17.89
N LYS A 291 1.66 29.84 18.32
CA LYS A 291 1.50 31.28 18.22
C LYS A 291 2.57 32.00 19.02
N ALA A 292 2.79 31.61 20.28
CA ALA A 292 3.82 32.19 21.14
C ALA A 292 5.23 32.00 20.56
N HIS A 293 5.51 30.83 19.97
CA HIS A 293 6.78 30.57 19.29
C HIS A 293 7.00 31.51 18.10
N LYS A 294 5.98 31.76 17.27
CA LYS A 294 6.07 32.70 16.14
C LYS A 294 6.30 34.14 16.59
N GLU A 295 5.87 34.46 17.79
CA GLU A 295 6.11 35.77 18.46
C GLU A 295 7.52 35.86 19.08
N GLY A 296 8.36 34.83 18.91
CA GLY A 296 9.74 34.83 19.44
C GLY A 296 9.86 34.40 20.90
N LYS A 297 8.81 33.80 21.51
CA LYS A 297 8.87 33.34 22.91
C LYS A 297 9.58 31.97 23.02
N PRO A 298 10.35 31.70 24.09
CA PRO A 298 11.10 30.48 24.31
C PRO A 298 10.21 29.35 24.84
N VAL A 299 9.28 28.86 24.00
CA VAL A 299 8.25 27.84 24.39
C VAL A 299 8.56 26.43 23.96
N MET A 300 9.75 26.14 23.45
CA MET A 300 10.06 24.79 22.90
C MET A 300 10.12 23.70 23.98
N ALA A 301 10.50 24.04 25.22
CA ALA A 301 10.42 23.10 26.34
C ALA A 301 8.97 22.69 26.62
N GLN A 302 8.09 23.71 26.75
CA GLN A 302 6.65 23.51 26.94
C GLN A 302 6.04 22.69 25.78
N PHE A 303 6.43 22.98 24.52
CA PHE A 303 5.96 22.22 23.36
C PHE A 303 6.34 20.73 23.46
N LYS A 304 7.58 20.41 23.88
CA LYS A 304 8.01 19.03 24.08
C LYS A 304 7.24 18.32 25.19
N GLU A 305 6.90 18.99 26.26
CA GLU A 305 6.08 18.45 27.35
C GLU A 305 4.67 18.09 26.84
N VAL A 306 4.03 19.02 26.14
CA VAL A 306 2.69 18.82 25.55
C VAL A 306 2.72 17.71 24.51
N LEU A 307 3.72 17.70 23.61
CA LEU A 307 3.91 16.64 22.62
C LEU A 307 4.10 15.28 23.30
N THR A 308 4.90 15.21 24.37
CA THR A 308 5.12 13.97 25.12
C THR A 308 3.83 13.46 25.71
N ARG A 309 3.06 14.31 26.38
CA ARG A 309 1.77 13.94 26.98
C ARG A 309 0.77 13.41 25.92
N ILE A 310 0.61 14.13 24.81
CA ILE A 310 -0.30 13.72 23.71
C ILE A 310 0.11 12.35 23.14
N VAL A 311 1.40 12.17 22.88
CA VAL A 311 1.93 10.90 22.35
C VAL A 311 1.75 9.76 23.34
N GLN A 312 2.07 9.98 24.62
CA GLN A 312 1.91 8.96 25.66
C GLN A 312 0.45 8.56 25.84
N ASN A 313 -0.48 9.49 25.89
CA ASN A 313 -1.91 9.23 25.98
C ASN A 313 -2.39 8.37 24.80
N PHE A 314 -1.99 8.70 23.59
CA PHE A 314 -2.31 7.92 22.40
C PHE A 314 -1.75 6.50 22.47
N LEU A 315 -0.47 6.35 22.85
CA LEU A 315 0.19 5.05 22.93
C LEU A 315 -0.37 4.17 24.05
N GLN A 316 -0.74 4.71 25.19
CA GLN A 316 -1.35 3.96 26.29
C GLN A 316 -2.67 3.31 25.83
N GLU A 317 -3.54 4.08 25.18
CA GLU A 317 -4.79 3.52 24.66
C GLU A 317 -4.57 2.49 23.57
N PHE A 318 -3.66 2.78 22.64
CA PHE A 318 -3.29 1.84 21.57
C PHE A 318 -2.76 0.54 22.15
N GLN A 319 -1.79 0.60 23.08
CA GLN A 319 -1.15 -0.58 23.67
C GLN A 319 -2.14 -1.41 24.50
N ALA A 320 -3.07 -0.78 25.19
CA ALA A 320 -4.12 -1.48 25.91
C ALA A 320 -5.04 -2.29 24.96
N LYS A 321 -5.54 -1.63 23.88
CA LYS A 321 -6.36 -2.29 22.85
C LYS A 321 -5.59 -3.38 22.12
N ARG A 322 -4.32 -3.10 21.76
CA ARG A 322 -3.44 -4.08 21.12
C ARG A 322 -3.27 -5.33 21.96
N ALA A 323 -3.01 -5.16 23.25
CA ALA A 323 -2.84 -6.27 24.18
C ALA A 323 -4.10 -7.15 24.29
N GLU A 324 -5.28 -6.55 24.24
CA GLU A 324 -6.55 -7.27 24.20
C GLU A 324 -6.68 -8.12 22.92
N VAL A 325 -6.42 -7.53 21.77
CA VAL A 325 -6.51 -8.23 20.47
C VAL A 325 -5.50 -9.38 20.38
N ILE A 326 -4.24 -9.15 20.78
CA ILE A 326 -3.17 -10.17 20.69
C ILE A 326 -3.47 -11.37 21.61
N ARG A 327 -4.09 -11.15 22.77
CA ARG A 327 -4.49 -12.25 23.66
C ARG A 327 -5.56 -13.18 23.08
N ASN A 328 -6.16 -12.79 21.96
CA ASN A 328 -7.20 -13.57 21.29
C ASN A 328 -6.80 -13.94 19.86
N PRO A 329 -5.88 -14.90 19.66
CA PRO A 329 -5.43 -15.31 18.32
C PRO A 329 -6.57 -15.86 17.46
N SER A 330 -7.57 -16.51 18.05
CA SER A 330 -8.75 -17.03 17.33
C SER A 330 -9.61 -15.91 16.74
N TYR A 331 -9.69 -14.78 17.41
CA TYR A 331 -10.35 -13.58 16.87
C TYR A 331 -9.62 -13.03 15.65
N ILE A 332 -8.28 -12.93 15.70
CA ILE A 332 -7.47 -12.52 14.54
C ILE A 332 -7.67 -13.51 13.38
N ALA A 333 -7.62 -14.81 13.67
CA ALA A 333 -7.82 -15.85 12.65
C ALA A 333 -9.20 -15.74 11.98
N SER A 334 -10.26 -15.52 12.75
CA SER A 334 -11.62 -15.38 12.20
C SER A 334 -11.77 -14.15 11.30
N ILE A 335 -11.12 -13.02 11.64
CA ILE A 335 -11.11 -11.82 10.81
C ILE A 335 -10.41 -12.09 9.48
N LEU A 336 -9.24 -12.72 9.51
CA LEU A 336 -8.48 -13.06 8.33
C LEU A 336 -9.25 -14.04 7.44
N GLU A 337 -9.88 -15.07 8.01
CA GLU A 337 -10.70 -16.04 7.27
C GLU A 337 -11.89 -15.36 6.55
N GLU A 338 -12.60 -14.47 7.23
CA GLU A 338 -13.69 -13.71 6.58
C GLU A 338 -13.19 -12.82 5.44
N GLY A 339 -12.06 -12.14 5.64
CA GLY A 339 -11.44 -11.33 4.60
C GLY A 339 -10.97 -12.17 3.41
N ALA A 340 -10.35 -13.33 3.69
CA ALA A 340 -9.88 -14.27 2.69
C ALA A 340 -11.02 -14.77 1.79
N LYS A 341 -12.21 -15.08 2.35
CA LYS A 341 -13.39 -15.51 1.58
C LYS A 341 -13.77 -14.48 0.50
N ILE A 342 -13.81 -13.20 0.87
CA ILE A 342 -14.16 -12.11 -0.05
C ILE A 342 -13.04 -11.90 -1.09
N ALA A 343 -11.80 -11.88 -0.65
CA ALA A 343 -10.64 -11.73 -1.54
C ALA A 343 -10.58 -12.88 -2.56
N LYS A 344 -10.77 -14.11 -2.09
CA LYS A 344 -10.77 -15.31 -2.94
C LYS A 344 -11.88 -15.28 -3.98
N GLN A 345 -13.11 -14.90 -3.57
CA GLN A 345 -14.21 -14.74 -4.50
C GLN A 345 -13.88 -13.72 -5.58
N ASN A 346 -13.44 -12.51 -5.20
CA ASN A 346 -13.10 -11.44 -6.13
C ASN A 346 -11.99 -11.88 -7.11
N ALA A 347 -10.94 -12.51 -6.59
CA ALA A 347 -9.78 -12.93 -7.36
C ALA A 347 -10.13 -14.06 -8.32
N THR A 348 -10.84 -15.09 -7.85
CA THR A 348 -11.24 -16.25 -8.68
C THR A 348 -12.18 -15.83 -9.81
N GLU A 349 -13.19 -15.00 -9.54
CA GLU A 349 -14.11 -14.48 -10.56
C GLU A 349 -13.36 -13.64 -11.60
N THR A 350 -12.49 -12.76 -11.15
CA THR A 350 -11.72 -11.89 -12.06
C THR A 350 -10.74 -12.71 -12.91
N LEU A 351 -10.01 -13.66 -12.30
CA LEU A 351 -9.08 -14.52 -13.01
C LEU A 351 -9.80 -15.47 -14.00
N SER A 352 -11.00 -15.95 -13.65
CA SER A 352 -11.83 -16.75 -14.57
C SER A 352 -12.19 -15.96 -15.82
N GLU A 353 -12.59 -14.70 -15.69
CA GLU A 353 -12.85 -13.83 -16.85
C GLU A 353 -11.58 -13.58 -17.69
N VAL A 354 -10.42 -13.39 -17.02
CA VAL A 354 -9.11 -13.25 -17.67
C VAL A 354 -8.78 -14.50 -18.48
N ARG A 355 -8.89 -15.70 -17.86
CA ARG A 355 -8.64 -16.99 -18.56
C ARG A 355 -9.56 -17.17 -19.76
N LYS A 356 -10.84 -16.83 -19.63
CA LYS A 356 -11.83 -16.96 -20.71
C LYS A 356 -11.45 -16.11 -21.93
N VAL A 357 -11.02 -14.87 -21.76
CA VAL A 357 -10.63 -14.01 -22.89
C VAL A 357 -9.28 -14.39 -23.48
N LEU A 358 -8.41 -15.02 -22.69
CA LEU A 358 -7.12 -15.56 -23.13
C LEU A 358 -7.23 -16.98 -23.72
N GLN A 359 -8.42 -17.61 -23.64
CA GLN A 359 -8.66 -19.00 -24.04
C GLN A 359 -7.72 -20.00 -23.32
N LEU A 360 -7.44 -19.72 -22.06
CA LEU A 360 -6.66 -20.57 -21.17
C LEU A 360 -7.65 -21.34 -20.28
N GLY A 361 -7.85 -22.58 -20.51
CA GLY A 361 -8.59 -23.67 -19.87
C GLY A 361 -9.47 -23.37 -18.67
#